data_354118961356e4c1f00c127290b1bdfb
#
_entry.id   354118961356e4c1f00c127290b1bdfb
#
_cell.length_a   1.000
_cell.length_b   1.000
_cell.length_c   1.000
_cell.angle_alpha   90.00
_cell.angle_beta   90.00
_cell.angle_gamma   90.00
#
_symmetry.space_group_name_H-M   'P 1'
#
loop_
_entity.id
_entity.type
_entity.pdbx_description
1 polymer ?
#
loop_
_entity_poly.entity_id
_entity_poly.type
_entity_poly.pdbx_seq_one_letter_code
_entity_poly.pdbx_strand_id
1 'polypeptide(L)'
;MEEPNERSGQRSALGYHRRIPRPDPDSTQSRIASEAKRHHGEELTAISDGLVALLKEFYGRGPTQAKSYYQDDLVVCILRGGYTQVEQTLLDGGRGSAVIEQRMEFQELMRDRFEEVVERATGRRVIGFMSGNQQEPDLMCEVFVLDPSDLV
;
A
#
# COMPACT_ATOMS: atom_id res chain seq x y z
N MET A 1 -26.72 -24.39 -84.57
CA MET A 1 -25.29 -24.29 -84.37
C MET A 1 -25.06 -23.09 -83.50
N GLU A 2 -24.83 -23.41 -82.27
CA GLU A 2 -24.07 -22.82 -81.16
C GLU A 2 -24.38 -21.38 -80.69
N GLU A 3 -24.85 -21.37 -79.48
CA GLU A 3 -24.77 -20.25 -78.52
C GLU A 3 -23.33 -19.81 -78.26
N PRO A 4 -23.08 -18.63 -77.70
CA PRO A 4 -22.78 -18.65 -76.29
C PRO A 4 -23.39 -17.50 -75.43
N ASN A 5 -23.86 -17.90 -74.37
CA ASN A 5 -23.93 -17.47 -72.96
C ASN A 5 -23.12 -16.21 -72.59
N GLU A 6 -23.76 -15.12 -72.21
CA GLU A 6 -23.15 -14.03 -71.44
C GLU A 6 -23.86 -13.87 -70.10
N ARG A 7 -23.23 -14.34 -69.07
CA ARG A 7 -23.58 -14.10 -67.69
C ARG A 7 -23.08 -12.70 -67.26
N SER A 8 -24.02 -11.79 -67.11
CA SER A 8 -23.75 -10.52 -66.46
C SER A 8 -23.53 -10.73 -64.95
N GLY A 9 -22.32 -10.55 -64.47
CA GLY A 9 -21.96 -10.59 -63.06
C GLY A 9 -22.48 -9.35 -62.33
N GLN A 10 -23.46 -9.54 -61.48
CA GLN A 10 -23.79 -8.58 -60.44
C GLN A 10 -22.72 -8.59 -59.35
N ARG A 11 -21.94 -7.54 -59.28
CA ARG A 11 -21.05 -7.28 -58.15
C ARG A 11 -21.86 -6.74 -56.98
N SER A 12 -22.17 -7.62 -56.05
CA SER A 12 -22.71 -7.27 -54.75
C SER A 12 -21.68 -6.45 -53.99
N ALA A 13 -22.03 -5.19 -53.70
CA ALA A 13 -21.27 -4.36 -52.78
C ALA A 13 -21.50 -4.87 -51.36
N LEU A 14 -20.62 -5.73 -50.91
CA LEU A 14 -20.53 -6.12 -49.48
C LEU A 14 -20.05 -4.93 -48.70
N GLY A 15 -21.00 -4.20 -48.05
CA GLY A 15 -20.70 -3.18 -47.06
C GLY A 15 -19.95 -3.83 -45.91
N TYR A 16 -18.69 -3.49 -45.78
CA TYR A 16 -17.90 -3.77 -44.60
C TYR A 16 -18.43 -2.93 -43.43
N HIS A 17 -19.45 -3.44 -42.75
CA HIS A 17 -19.75 -2.95 -41.42
C HIS A 17 -18.63 -3.43 -40.50
N ARG A 18 -17.61 -2.56 -40.29
CA ARG A 18 -16.70 -2.72 -39.17
C ARG A 18 -17.54 -2.73 -37.91
N ARG A 19 -17.82 -3.93 -37.40
CA ARG A 19 -18.29 -4.08 -36.02
C ARG A 19 -17.20 -3.52 -35.11
N ILE A 20 -17.48 -2.39 -34.47
CA ILE A 20 -16.69 -1.91 -33.35
C ILE A 20 -16.77 -3.04 -32.31
N PRO A 21 -15.65 -3.66 -31.92
CA PRO A 21 -15.70 -4.70 -30.91
C PRO A 21 -16.26 -4.07 -29.63
N ARG A 22 -17.29 -4.65 -29.07
CA ARG A 22 -17.74 -4.25 -27.73
C ARG A 22 -16.60 -4.58 -26.78
N PRO A 23 -16.22 -3.65 -25.89
CA PRO A 23 -15.22 -3.93 -24.89
C PRO A 23 -15.71 -5.13 -24.07
N ASP A 24 -14.85 -6.10 -23.91
CA ASP A 24 -15.11 -7.28 -23.10
C ASP A 24 -15.33 -6.81 -21.66
N PRO A 25 -16.50 -7.12 -21.03
CA PRO A 25 -16.79 -6.71 -19.67
C PRO A 25 -15.74 -7.22 -18.68
N ASP A 26 -15.10 -8.34 -18.96
CA ASP A 26 -14.01 -8.90 -18.15
C ASP A 26 -12.75 -8.04 -18.24
N SER A 27 -12.44 -7.48 -19.41
CA SER A 27 -11.31 -6.54 -19.57
C SER A 27 -11.50 -5.23 -18.79
N THR A 28 -12.74 -4.76 -18.66
CA THR A 28 -13.05 -3.54 -17.89
C THR A 28 -12.90 -3.78 -16.39
N GLN A 29 -13.40 -4.91 -15.88
CA GLN A 29 -13.24 -5.28 -14.48
C GLN A 29 -11.76 -5.50 -14.13
N SER A 30 -10.99 -6.12 -15.02
CA SER A 30 -9.56 -6.31 -14.85
C SER A 30 -8.80 -4.99 -14.78
N ARG A 31 -9.17 -3.99 -15.59
CA ARG A 31 -8.57 -2.64 -15.53
C ARG A 31 -8.88 -1.93 -14.23
N ILE A 32 -10.14 -1.93 -13.81
CA ILE A 32 -10.57 -1.32 -12.54
C ILE A 32 -9.83 -1.95 -11.37
N ALA A 33 -9.72 -3.28 -11.33
CA ALA A 33 -8.98 -4.00 -10.29
C ALA A 33 -7.48 -3.65 -10.32
N SER A 34 -6.87 -3.49 -11.51
CA SER A 34 -5.47 -3.11 -11.65
C SER A 34 -5.21 -1.66 -11.21
N GLU A 35 -6.13 -0.75 -11.49
CA GLU A 35 -6.05 0.65 -11.05
C GLU A 35 -6.23 0.77 -9.54
N ALA A 36 -7.20 0.08 -8.96
CA ALA A 36 -7.40 0.00 -7.52
C ALA A 36 -6.15 -0.57 -6.81
N LYS A 37 -5.54 -1.61 -7.37
CA LYS A 37 -4.31 -2.20 -6.83
C LYS A 37 -3.11 -1.25 -6.90
N ARG A 38 -2.99 -0.45 -7.97
CA ARG A 38 -1.92 0.56 -8.10
C ARG A 38 -2.12 1.69 -7.11
N HIS A 39 -3.33 2.19 -6.97
CA HIS A 39 -3.66 3.24 -6.01
C HIS A 39 -3.37 2.78 -4.58
N HIS A 40 -3.73 1.55 -4.25
CA HIS A 40 -3.41 0.92 -2.97
C HIS A 40 -1.89 0.82 -2.75
N GLY A 41 -1.12 0.50 -3.78
CA GLY A 41 0.34 0.45 -3.74
C GLY A 41 0.97 1.82 -3.46
N GLU A 42 0.45 2.89 -4.04
CA GLU A 42 0.90 4.26 -3.78
C GLU A 42 0.63 4.69 -2.34
N GLU A 43 -0.56 4.37 -1.81
CA GLU A 43 -0.91 4.62 -0.40
C GLU A 43 0.04 3.88 0.55
N LEU A 44 0.31 2.60 0.29
CA LEU A 44 1.21 1.78 1.09
C LEU A 44 2.64 2.33 1.10
N THR A 45 3.14 2.77 -0.06
CA THR A 45 4.46 3.41 -0.18
C THR A 45 4.50 4.71 0.60
N ALA A 46 3.48 5.56 0.48
CA ALA A 46 3.39 6.83 1.21
C ALA A 46 3.38 6.61 2.74
N ILE A 47 2.69 5.59 3.22
CA ILE A 47 2.67 5.22 4.64
C ILE A 47 4.06 4.80 5.10
N SER A 48 4.69 3.84 4.42
CA SER A 48 6.01 3.34 4.77
C SER A 48 7.07 4.46 4.78
N ASP A 49 7.11 5.27 3.73
CA ASP A 49 8.06 6.37 3.59
C ASP A 49 7.84 7.46 4.64
N GLY A 50 6.59 7.79 4.93
CA GLY A 50 6.23 8.77 5.95
C GLY A 50 6.65 8.34 7.36
N LEU A 51 6.40 7.11 7.73
CA LEU A 51 6.81 6.56 9.03
C LEU A 51 8.33 6.47 9.15
N VAL A 52 9.02 6.02 8.11
CA VAL A 52 10.49 5.99 8.08
C VAL A 52 11.08 7.39 8.23
N ALA A 53 10.53 8.38 7.55
CA ALA A 53 10.98 9.76 7.66
C ALA A 53 10.85 10.31 9.08
N LEU A 54 9.73 10.05 9.76
CA LEU A 54 9.51 10.45 11.15
C LEU A 54 10.49 9.77 12.11
N LEU A 55 10.76 8.48 11.93
CA LEU A 55 11.75 7.76 12.73
C LEU A 55 13.17 8.31 12.53
N LYS A 56 13.56 8.62 11.31
CA LYS A 56 14.85 9.26 11.03
C LYS A 56 14.99 10.63 11.70
N GLU A 57 13.93 11.43 11.64
CA GLU A 57 13.94 12.79 12.16
C GLU A 57 13.95 12.82 13.71
N PHE A 58 13.07 12.05 14.35
CA PHE A 58 12.80 12.15 15.79
C PHE A 58 13.49 11.06 16.62
N TYR A 59 13.76 9.90 16.04
CA TYR A 59 14.46 8.82 16.75
C TYR A 59 15.95 8.77 16.45
N GLY A 60 16.40 9.48 15.42
CA GLY A 60 17.80 9.62 15.03
C GLY A 60 18.32 8.56 14.07
N ARG A 61 17.60 7.46 13.89
CA ARG A 61 17.91 6.41 12.91
C ARG A 61 16.63 5.78 12.38
N GLY A 62 16.55 5.66 11.06
CA GLY A 62 15.43 4.97 10.43
C GLY A 62 15.67 3.46 10.32
N PRO A 63 14.61 2.68 10.18
CA PRO A 63 14.68 1.26 9.94
C PRO A 63 15.36 0.95 8.60
N THR A 64 15.90 -0.25 8.46
CA THR A 64 16.52 -0.73 7.22
C THR A 64 15.48 -1.18 6.20
N GLN A 65 14.32 -1.61 6.67
CA GLN A 65 13.19 -2.02 5.85
C GLN A 65 11.88 -1.59 6.49
N ALA A 66 10.92 -1.18 5.68
CA ALA A 66 9.56 -0.88 6.10
C ALA A 66 8.59 -1.45 5.07
N LYS A 67 7.54 -2.11 5.54
CA LYS A 67 6.48 -2.62 4.67
C LYS A 67 5.12 -2.41 5.32
N SER A 68 4.22 -1.80 4.57
CA SER A 68 2.85 -1.54 4.99
C SER A 68 1.87 -2.47 4.31
N TYR A 69 0.82 -2.78 5.03
CA TYR A 69 -0.32 -3.61 4.59
C TYR A 69 -1.60 -2.84 4.86
N TYR A 70 -2.53 -2.90 3.94
CA TYR A 70 -3.80 -2.21 4.06
C TYR A 70 -4.92 -3.12 3.58
N GLN A 71 -5.84 -3.43 4.47
CA GLN A 71 -7.01 -4.25 4.16
C GLN A 71 -8.21 -3.75 4.97
N ASP A 72 -9.30 -3.42 4.29
CA ASP A 72 -10.54 -2.91 4.86
C ASP A 72 -10.31 -1.67 5.74
N ASP A 73 -10.40 -1.80 7.05
CA ASP A 73 -10.18 -0.75 8.04
C ASP A 73 -8.87 -0.92 8.84
N LEU A 74 -7.97 -1.77 8.35
CA LEU A 74 -6.73 -2.09 9.04
C LEU A 74 -5.51 -1.70 8.20
N VAL A 75 -4.61 -0.91 8.79
CA VAL A 75 -3.28 -0.62 8.27
C VAL A 75 -2.24 -1.12 9.26
N VAL A 76 -1.28 -1.89 8.77
CA VAL A 76 -0.17 -2.40 9.58
C VAL A 76 1.14 -2.06 8.87
N CYS A 77 2.09 -1.46 9.59
CA CYS A 77 3.44 -1.23 9.11
C CYS A 77 4.43 -2.03 9.95
N ILE A 78 5.21 -2.87 9.30
CA ILE A 78 6.32 -3.60 9.92
C ILE A 78 7.63 -2.93 9.54
N LEU A 79 8.38 -2.52 10.56
CA LEU A 79 9.65 -1.83 10.45
C LEU A 79 10.75 -2.76 10.97
N ARG A 80 11.82 -2.91 10.20
CA ARG A 80 12.90 -3.86 10.50
C ARG A 80 14.22 -3.14 10.66
N GLY A 81 14.98 -3.53 11.66
CA GLY A 81 16.30 -2.97 11.92
C GLY A 81 16.24 -1.53 12.44
N GLY A 82 17.39 -0.90 12.54
CA GLY A 82 17.46 0.52 12.90
C GLY A 82 17.77 0.77 14.36
N TYR A 83 18.41 -0.16 15.09
CA TYR A 83 18.93 0.13 16.42
C TYR A 83 19.89 1.33 16.38
N THR A 84 19.65 2.29 17.25
CA THR A 84 20.59 3.37 17.50
C THR A 84 21.85 2.84 18.21
N GLN A 85 22.91 3.63 18.20
CA GLN A 85 24.13 3.26 18.94
C GLN A 85 23.84 3.06 20.44
N VAL A 86 23.00 3.90 21.02
CA VAL A 86 22.58 3.78 22.43
C VAL A 86 21.80 2.48 22.66
N GLU A 87 20.86 2.17 21.80
CA GLU A 87 20.09 0.92 21.90
C GLU A 87 20.97 -0.31 21.77
N GLN A 88 21.90 -0.31 20.82
CA GLN A 88 22.85 -1.43 20.67
C GLN A 88 23.73 -1.59 21.90
N THR A 89 24.18 -0.49 22.48
CA THR A 89 24.98 -0.51 23.72
C THR A 89 24.19 -1.09 24.89
N LEU A 90 22.94 -0.73 25.01
CA LEU A 90 22.03 -1.27 26.04
C LEU A 90 21.75 -2.76 25.83
N LEU A 91 21.54 -3.18 24.60
CA LEU A 91 21.34 -4.60 24.25
C LEU A 91 22.58 -5.44 24.58
N ASP A 92 23.75 -4.96 24.20
CA ASP A 92 25.03 -5.64 24.46
C ASP A 92 25.32 -5.76 25.98
N GLY A 93 24.83 -4.78 26.75
CA GLY A 93 24.91 -4.77 28.21
C GLY A 93 23.80 -5.54 28.94
N GLY A 94 22.94 -6.27 28.21
CA GLY A 94 21.83 -7.04 28.80
C GLY A 94 20.65 -6.17 29.26
N ARG A 95 20.53 -4.95 28.72
CA ARG A 95 19.46 -3.99 29.07
C ARG A 95 18.38 -3.86 27.99
N GLY A 96 18.01 -4.97 27.36
CA GLY A 96 17.02 -4.99 26.29
C GLY A 96 15.64 -4.48 26.72
N SER A 97 15.23 -4.67 27.96
CA SER A 97 13.97 -4.09 28.48
C SER A 97 13.95 -2.57 28.42
N ALA A 98 15.08 -1.90 28.68
CA ALA A 98 15.19 -0.45 28.58
C ALA A 98 15.00 0.05 27.14
N VAL A 99 15.47 -0.71 26.15
CA VAL A 99 15.24 -0.43 24.73
C VAL A 99 13.76 -0.49 24.38
N ILE A 100 13.07 -1.54 24.81
CA ILE A 100 11.64 -1.71 24.57
C ILE A 100 10.83 -0.59 25.23
N GLU A 101 11.10 -0.27 26.47
CA GLU A 101 10.43 0.82 27.19
C GLU A 101 10.62 2.17 26.48
N GLN A 102 11.83 2.48 26.07
CA GLN A 102 12.13 3.72 25.31
C GLN A 102 11.36 3.79 24.01
N ARG A 103 11.30 2.70 23.25
CA ARG A 103 10.54 2.63 22.00
C ARG A 103 9.04 2.81 22.24
N MET A 104 8.49 2.19 23.26
CA MET A 104 7.08 2.34 23.61
C MET A 104 6.74 3.78 23.96
N GLU A 105 7.54 4.44 24.77
CA GLU A 105 7.35 5.85 25.10
C GLU A 105 7.44 6.75 23.88
N PHE A 106 8.42 6.50 23.02
CA PHE A 106 8.57 7.24 21.77
C PHE A 106 7.37 7.05 20.84
N GLN A 107 6.90 5.83 20.65
CA GLN A 107 5.75 5.53 19.79
C GLN A 107 4.48 6.20 20.32
N GLU A 108 4.27 6.22 21.62
CA GLU A 108 3.12 6.89 22.23
C GLU A 108 3.16 8.42 22.03
N LEU A 109 4.33 9.04 22.17
CA LEU A 109 4.52 10.46 21.88
C LEU A 109 4.33 10.80 20.41
N MET A 110 4.67 9.88 19.52
CA MET A 110 4.58 10.07 18.08
C MET A 110 3.21 9.71 17.49
N ARG A 111 2.27 9.23 18.30
CA ARG A 111 0.95 8.78 17.89
C ARG A 111 0.30 9.70 16.86
N ASP A 112 0.10 10.96 17.21
CA ASP A 112 -0.60 11.92 16.35
C ASP A 112 0.08 12.11 15.00
N ARG A 113 1.41 12.12 14.98
CA ARG A 113 2.19 12.26 13.75
C ARG A 113 2.13 11.00 12.89
N PHE A 114 2.17 9.83 13.50
CA PHE A 114 2.01 8.55 12.79
C PHE A 114 0.61 8.41 12.20
N GLU A 115 -0.41 8.74 12.97
CA GLU A 115 -1.80 8.75 12.51
C GLU A 115 -1.99 9.70 11.32
N GLU A 116 -1.40 10.90 11.37
CA GLU A 116 -1.46 11.87 10.29
C GLU A 116 -0.88 11.33 8.97
N VAL A 117 0.22 10.58 9.02
CA VAL A 117 0.81 9.92 7.84
C VAL A 117 -0.20 8.98 7.19
N VAL A 118 -0.88 8.16 7.99
CA VAL A 118 -1.88 7.20 7.49
C VAL A 118 -3.12 7.93 6.97
N GLU A 119 -3.61 8.93 7.67
CA GLU A 119 -4.79 9.70 7.27
C GLU A 119 -4.56 10.44 5.95
N ARG A 120 -3.38 11.03 5.76
CA ARG A 120 -3.02 11.68 4.49
C ARG A 120 -2.94 10.68 3.33
N ALA A 121 -2.36 9.52 3.57
CA ALA A 121 -2.20 8.50 2.54
C ALA A 121 -3.52 7.85 2.13
N THR A 122 -4.40 7.60 3.09
CA THR A 122 -5.66 6.87 2.86
C THR A 122 -6.88 7.76 2.63
N GLY A 123 -6.82 9.02 3.06
CA GLY A 123 -7.99 9.91 3.10
C GLY A 123 -9.04 9.49 4.15
N ARG A 124 -8.67 8.60 5.07
CA ARG A 124 -9.56 8.03 6.09
C ARG A 124 -9.07 8.38 7.49
N ARG A 125 -10.00 8.53 8.41
CA ARG A 125 -9.69 8.85 9.80
C ARG A 125 -9.21 7.62 10.56
N VAL A 126 -8.15 7.78 11.34
CA VAL A 126 -7.66 6.77 12.28
C VAL A 126 -8.43 6.89 13.60
N ILE A 127 -8.98 5.77 14.06
CA ILE A 127 -9.71 5.69 15.36
C ILE A 127 -9.00 4.83 16.40
N GLY A 128 -7.94 4.13 16.01
CA GLY A 128 -7.16 3.29 16.90
C GLY A 128 -5.71 3.19 16.45
N PHE A 129 -4.81 3.18 17.43
CA PHE A 129 -3.38 3.03 17.22
C PHE A 129 -2.77 2.14 18.28
N MET A 130 -1.98 1.18 17.85
CA MET A 130 -1.25 0.26 18.73
C MET A 130 0.14 0.03 18.18
N SER A 131 1.13 -0.06 19.05
CA SER A 131 2.50 -0.36 18.70
C SER A 131 2.97 -1.64 19.36
N GLY A 132 3.91 -2.31 18.72
CA GLY A 132 4.58 -3.46 19.27
C GLY A 132 6.08 -3.42 18.94
N ASN A 133 6.88 -4.06 19.80
CA ASN A 133 8.32 -4.12 19.63
C ASN A 133 8.85 -5.51 19.97
N GLN A 134 9.85 -5.95 19.23
CA GLN A 134 10.59 -7.18 19.45
C GLN A 134 12.08 -6.92 19.31
N GLN A 135 12.91 -7.57 20.13
CA GLN A 135 14.36 -7.34 20.13
C GLN A 135 15.09 -8.19 19.11
N GLU A 136 14.75 -9.46 18.98
CA GLU A 136 15.50 -10.44 18.17
C GLU A 136 14.53 -11.28 17.30
N PRO A 137 14.48 -11.07 15.99
CA PRO A 137 15.06 -9.94 15.27
C PRO A 137 14.45 -8.59 15.66
N ASP A 138 15.15 -7.49 15.37
CA ASP A 138 14.67 -6.14 15.63
C ASP A 138 13.46 -5.81 14.77
N LEU A 139 12.29 -5.76 15.39
CA LEU A 139 11.00 -5.45 14.74
C LEU A 139 10.25 -4.40 15.53
N MET A 140 9.71 -3.44 14.80
CA MET A 140 8.66 -2.52 15.27
C MET A 140 7.40 -2.77 14.44
N CYS A 141 6.25 -2.72 15.09
CA CYS A 141 4.95 -2.87 14.43
C CYS A 141 4.06 -1.70 14.81
N GLU A 142 3.53 -1.02 13.79
CA GLU A 142 2.56 0.06 13.97
C GLU A 142 1.23 -0.38 13.37
N VAL A 143 0.18 -0.40 14.18
CA VAL A 143 -1.16 -0.84 13.80
C VAL A 143 -2.14 0.31 13.90
N PHE A 144 -2.85 0.58 12.81
CA PHE A 144 -3.84 1.64 12.71
C PHE A 144 -5.20 1.02 12.36
N VAL A 145 -6.21 1.38 13.12
CA VAL A 145 -7.60 1.04 12.81
C VAL A 145 -8.27 2.28 12.25
N LEU A 146 -8.83 2.16 11.06
CA LEU A 146 -9.50 3.25 10.36
C LEU A 146 -11.00 3.25 10.66
N ASP A 147 -11.62 4.41 10.61
CA ASP A 147 -13.05 4.53 10.80
C ASP A 147 -13.81 3.81 9.70
N PRO A 148 -14.61 2.77 9.98
CA PRO A 148 -15.35 2.04 8.97
C PRO A 148 -16.45 2.88 8.30
N SER A 149 -16.87 3.99 8.90
CA SER A 149 -17.84 4.92 8.29
C SER A 149 -17.30 5.66 7.08
N ASP A 150 -15.97 5.70 6.90
CA ASP A 150 -15.31 6.31 5.74
C ASP A 150 -15.27 5.39 4.50
N LEU A 151 -15.86 4.19 4.59
CA LEU A 151 -15.94 3.19 3.52
C LEU A 151 -17.15 3.37 2.58
N VAL A 152 -17.73 4.52 2.52
CA VAL A 152 -18.90 4.78 1.65
C VAL A 152 -18.48 5.03 0.22
#